data_bfd6e299f46b942f17be7a7a8712a162
#
_entry.id   bfd6e299f46b942f17be7a7a8712a162
#
_cell.length_a   1.000
_cell.length_b   1.000
_cell.length_c   1.000
_cell.angle_alpha   90.00
_cell.angle_beta   90.00
_cell.angle_gamma   90.00
#
_symmetry.space_group_name_H-M   'P 1'
#
loop_
_entity.id
_entity.type
_entity.pdbx_description
1 polymer ?
#
loop_
_entity_poly.entity_id
_entity_poly.type
_entity_poly.pdbx_seq_one_letter_code
_entity_poly.pdbx_strand_id
1 'polypeptide(L)'
;MENKKKPNKVNMPRFNMSWMYMIIALMLLGLYFTNESGSVNKETSYDQFQQYVKSGYVSKVIGYDDNSVEAYIKPYFVKDVFKQDSNRVGKNPMITTEAPSRESLGEFLQKERDEAHFDGAVSYEKKKDYFSVILWNVLPIVFLIGLWMFFMRRMSGGGGSAGNVFSVGKSKAQLFEKGGSIKVTFKDVAGLAEAKQEIEE
;
A
#
# COMPACT_ATOMS: atom_id res chain seq x y z
N MET A 1 -35.40 -24.56 -41.93
CA MET A 1 -34.03 -24.54 -41.37
C MET A 1 -33.96 -23.37 -40.42
N GLU A 2 -34.08 -23.60 -39.14
CA GLU A 2 -34.15 -22.56 -38.11
C GLU A 2 -32.77 -22.36 -37.51
N ASN A 3 -32.22 -21.16 -37.74
CA ASN A 3 -30.86 -20.81 -37.40
C ASN A 3 -30.81 -20.46 -35.87
N LYS A 4 -30.55 -21.44 -35.01
CA LYS A 4 -30.36 -21.25 -33.56
C LYS A 4 -29.13 -20.40 -33.32
N LYS A 5 -29.30 -19.09 -33.04
CA LYS A 5 -28.27 -18.21 -32.55
C LYS A 5 -27.71 -18.77 -31.24
N LYS A 6 -26.42 -19.11 -31.24
CA LYS A 6 -25.69 -19.49 -30.04
C LYS A 6 -25.69 -18.31 -29.03
N PRO A 7 -25.92 -18.55 -27.75
CA PRO A 7 -25.87 -17.49 -26.76
C PRO A 7 -24.45 -16.89 -26.68
N ASN A 8 -24.37 -15.57 -26.81
CA ASN A 8 -23.12 -14.84 -26.62
C ASN A 8 -22.58 -15.12 -25.21
N LYS A 9 -21.45 -15.80 -25.13
CA LYS A 9 -20.69 -15.90 -23.89
C LYS A 9 -20.19 -14.51 -23.56
N VAL A 10 -20.76 -13.87 -22.55
CA VAL A 10 -20.20 -12.64 -21.96
C VAL A 10 -18.87 -13.01 -21.34
N ASN A 11 -17.78 -12.65 -22.01
CA ASN A 11 -16.44 -12.75 -21.46
C ASN A 11 -16.34 -11.73 -20.31
N MET A 12 -16.60 -12.16 -19.09
CA MET A 12 -16.22 -11.35 -17.93
C MET A 12 -14.71 -11.18 -17.93
N PRO A 13 -14.20 -9.93 -17.86
CA PRO A 13 -12.79 -9.70 -17.77
C PRO A 13 -12.25 -10.44 -16.53
N ARG A 14 -11.30 -11.34 -16.74
CA ARG A 14 -10.58 -11.97 -15.63
C ARG A 14 -9.83 -10.85 -14.92
N PHE A 15 -10.25 -10.49 -13.74
CA PHE A 15 -9.61 -9.52 -12.88
C PHE A 15 -8.21 -10.05 -12.54
N ASN A 16 -7.23 -9.58 -13.29
CA ASN A 16 -5.85 -9.99 -13.09
C ASN A 16 -5.31 -9.18 -11.90
N MET A 17 -5.10 -9.83 -10.76
CA MET A 17 -4.64 -9.20 -9.51
C MET A 17 -3.26 -8.52 -9.65
N SER A 18 -2.56 -8.75 -10.76
CA SER A 18 -1.25 -8.15 -11.02
C SER A 18 -1.26 -6.62 -11.04
N TRP A 19 -2.35 -5.99 -11.47
CA TRP A 19 -2.46 -4.52 -11.48
C TRP A 19 -2.48 -3.92 -10.07
N MET A 20 -2.98 -4.66 -9.07
CA MET A 20 -3.02 -4.22 -7.68
C MET A 20 -1.61 -4.15 -7.08
N TYR A 21 -0.74 -5.14 -7.40
CA TYR A 21 0.67 -5.06 -7.02
C TYR A 21 1.37 -3.89 -7.69
N MET A 22 0.99 -3.57 -8.93
CA MET A 22 1.51 -2.40 -9.64
C MET A 22 1.10 -1.08 -8.97
N ILE A 23 -0.13 -0.96 -8.50
CA ILE A 23 -0.58 0.23 -7.75
C ILE A 23 0.14 0.34 -6.42
N ILE A 24 0.30 -0.76 -5.67
CA ILE A 24 1.04 -0.77 -4.41
C ILE A 24 2.50 -0.37 -4.66
N ALA A 25 3.13 -0.92 -5.69
CA ALA A 25 4.50 -0.57 -6.07
C ALA A 25 4.62 0.91 -6.47
N LEU A 26 3.67 1.45 -7.26
CA LEU A 26 3.60 2.86 -7.63
C LEU A 26 3.38 3.77 -6.40
N MET A 27 2.54 3.35 -5.45
CA MET A 27 2.31 4.10 -4.22
C MET A 27 3.57 4.13 -3.35
N LEU A 28 4.27 3.00 -3.20
CA LEU A 28 5.55 2.92 -2.47
C LEU A 28 6.64 3.73 -3.18
N LEU A 29 6.68 3.68 -4.50
CA LEU A 29 7.60 4.50 -5.31
C LEU A 29 7.29 5.99 -5.13
N GLY A 30 6.01 6.38 -5.15
CA GLY A 30 5.57 7.74 -4.89
C GLY A 30 5.98 8.23 -3.50
N LEU A 31 5.81 7.42 -2.46
CA LEU A 31 6.27 7.72 -1.11
C LEU A 31 7.79 7.86 -1.04
N TYR A 32 8.53 7.02 -1.76
CA TYR A 32 10.00 7.12 -1.85
C TYR A 32 10.43 8.46 -2.47
N PHE A 33 9.83 8.84 -3.61
CA PHE A 33 10.16 10.11 -4.27
C PHE A 33 9.67 11.35 -3.51
N THR A 34 8.58 11.28 -2.75
CA THR A 34 8.13 12.42 -1.93
C THR A 34 9.03 12.63 -0.71
N ASN A 35 9.69 11.60 -0.24
CA ASN A 35 10.64 11.70 0.88
C ASN A 35 11.99 12.30 0.44
N GLU A 36 12.30 12.26 -0.86
CA GLU A 36 13.48 12.92 -1.47
C GLU A 36 13.17 14.34 -1.93
N SER A 37 12.33 15.10 -1.22
CA SER A 37 12.18 16.54 -1.48
C SER A 37 13.48 17.27 -1.22
N GLY A 38 14.46 17.00 -2.06
CA GLY A 38 15.52 17.90 -2.55
C GLY A 38 16.27 18.79 -1.58
N SER A 39 16.30 18.53 -0.28
CA SER A 39 17.28 19.15 0.59
C SER A 39 18.42 18.16 0.81
N VAL A 40 19.59 18.47 0.28
CA VAL A 40 20.82 17.74 0.62
C VAL A 40 21.07 17.97 2.10
N ASN A 41 20.69 16.99 2.93
CA ASN A 41 21.05 16.96 4.33
C ASN A 41 22.50 16.52 4.39
N LYS A 42 23.38 17.41 4.81
CA LYS A 42 24.78 17.07 5.02
C LYS A 42 24.95 16.58 6.45
N GLU A 43 25.34 15.33 6.58
CA GLU A 43 25.74 14.77 7.86
C GLU A 43 27.11 15.31 8.24
N THR A 44 27.25 15.77 9.46
CA THR A 44 28.43 16.54 9.92
C THR A 44 28.80 16.09 11.33
N SER A 45 30.09 16.08 11.67
CA SER A 45 30.49 15.81 13.04
C SER A 45 30.10 16.96 13.98
N TYR A 46 29.94 16.65 15.27
CA TYR A 46 29.57 17.64 16.27
C TYR A 46 30.62 18.80 16.35
N ASP A 47 31.90 18.49 16.18
CA ASP A 47 32.97 19.51 16.17
C ASP A 47 32.81 20.46 14.98
N GLN A 48 32.48 19.98 13.81
CA GLN A 48 32.22 20.82 12.63
C GLN A 48 30.97 21.67 12.81
N PHE A 49 29.90 21.10 13.40
CA PHE A 49 28.74 21.87 13.77
C PHE A 49 29.08 23.02 14.71
N GLN A 50 29.86 22.76 15.75
CA GLN A 50 30.33 23.82 16.68
C GLN A 50 31.10 24.91 15.93
N GLN A 51 31.97 24.57 14.99
CA GLN A 51 32.69 25.54 14.18
C GLN A 51 31.74 26.40 13.35
N TYR A 52 30.70 25.81 12.73
CA TYR A 52 29.71 26.57 11.95
C TYR A 52 28.89 27.52 12.84
N VAL A 53 28.56 27.10 14.06
CA VAL A 53 27.90 27.96 15.03
C VAL A 53 28.81 29.15 15.42
N LYS A 54 30.06 28.88 15.77
CA LYS A 54 31.06 29.93 16.12
C LYS A 54 31.32 30.90 14.98
N SER A 55 31.30 30.42 13.75
CA SER A 55 31.46 31.25 12.56
C SER A 55 30.19 32.05 12.19
N GLY A 56 29.11 31.91 12.95
CA GLY A 56 27.85 32.61 12.68
C GLY A 56 27.08 32.13 11.45
N TYR A 57 27.39 30.93 10.92
CA TYR A 57 26.78 30.38 9.71
C TYR A 57 25.37 29.81 9.92
N VAL A 58 25.03 29.54 11.19
CA VAL A 58 23.76 28.87 11.57
C VAL A 58 22.68 29.92 11.86
N SER A 59 21.49 29.72 11.30
CA SER A 59 20.33 30.57 11.53
C SER A 59 19.34 30.01 12.54
N LYS A 60 19.25 28.67 12.63
CA LYS A 60 18.34 27.97 13.53
C LYS A 60 18.92 26.62 13.91
N VAL A 61 18.75 26.22 15.16
CA VAL A 61 19.12 24.89 15.67
C VAL A 61 17.88 24.22 16.25
N ILE A 62 17.63 22.97 15.89
CA ILE A 62 16.60 22.12 16.47
C ILE A 62 17.30 20.93 17.11
N GLY A 63 17.16 20.78 18.42
CA GLY A 63 17.62 19.61 19.16
C GLY A 63 16.47 18.65 19.40
N TYR A 64 16.69 17.37 19.14
CA TYR A 64 15.69 16.31 19.34
C TYR A 64 15.96 15.53 20.63
N ASP A 65 14.97 14.76 21.04
CA ASP A 65 15.01 13.91 22.25
C ASP A 65 15.95 12.69 22.11
N ASP A 66 16.33 12.32 20.89
CA ASP A 66 17.32 11.29 20.58
C ASP A 66 18.76 11.85 20.44
N ASN A 67 19.02 13.07 20.91
CA ASN A 67 20.26 13.81 20.77
C ASN A 67 20.65 14.20 19.33
N SER A 68 19.82 13.88 18.34
CA SER A 68 20.05 14.40 17.00
C SER A 68 19.79 15.92 16.95
N VAL A 69 20.58 16.60 16.13
CA VAL A 69 20.55 18.05 15.98
C VAL A 69 20.43 18.37 14.51
N GLU A 70 19.48 19.22 14.18
CA GLU A 70 19.36 19.84 12.86
C GLU A 70 19.74 21.31 12.96
N ALA A 71 20.66 21.75 12.12
CA ALA A 71 21.05 23.13 12.04
C ALA A 71 20.86 23.69 10.63
N TYR A 72 20.11 24.77 10.56
CA TYR A 72 19.81 25.46 9.31
C TYR A 72 20.89 26.50 9.04
N ILE A 73 21.45 26.47 7.83
CA ILE A 73 22.53 27.33 7.41
C ILE A 73 21.97 28.61 6.79
N LYS A 74 22.53 29.74 7.10
CA LYS A 74 22.18 31.02 6.48
C LYS A 74 22.50 30.98 4.99
N PRO A 75 21.64 31.48 4.09
CA PRO A 75 21.78 31.34 2.63
C PRO A 75 23.13 31.84 2.09
N TYR A 76 23.72 32.82 2.74
CA TYR A 76 25.01 33.40 2.33
C TYR A 76 26.18 32.44 2.48
N PHE A 77 26.12 31.48 3.43
CA PHE A 77 27.21 30.56 3.76
C PHE A 77 27.01 29.14 3.20
N VAL A 78 26.01 28.94 2.36
CA VAL A 78 25.73 27.63 1.75
C VAL A 78 26.91 27.08 0.96
N LYS A 79 27.63 27.96 0.23
CA LYS A 79 28.78 27.56 -0.56
C LYS A 79 29.95 27.10 0.32
N ASP A 80 30.14 27.75 1.48
CA ASP A 80 31.22 27.43 2.41
C ASP A 80 30.98 26.10 3.12
N VAL A 81 29.75 25.82 3.47
CA VAL A 81 29.34 24.59 4.18
C VAL A 81 29.19 23.40 3.23
N PHE A 82 28.51 23.59 2.10
CA PHE A 82 28.16 22.48 1.18
C PHE A 82 29.13 22.30 0.01
N LYS A 83 30.01 23.26 -0.23
CA LYS A 83 31.06 23.20 -1.28
C LYS A 83 30.50 22.78 -2.64
N GLN A 84 30.86 21.58 -3.11
CA GLN A 84 30.46 21.06 -4.41
C GLN A 84 28.95 20.77 -4.51
N ASP A 85 28.31 20.47 -3.39
CA ASP A 85 26.86 20.17 -3.34
C ASP A 85 25.98 21.42 -3.21
N SER A 86 26.57 22.61 -3.14
CA SER A 86 25.85 23.87 -2.97
C SER A 86 24.73 24.11 -4.00
N ASN A 87 24.87 23.60 -5.22
CA ASN A 87 23.86 23.72 -6.28
C ASN A 87 22.67 22.74 -6.13
N ARG A 88 22.82 21.73 -5.28
CA ARG A 88 21.80 20.69 -5.01
C ARG A 88 21.04 20.93 -3.73
N VAL A 89 21.46 21.94 -2.97
CA VAL A 89 20.82 22.31 -1.70
C VAL A 89 19.48 22.97 -1.98
N GLY A 90 18.41 22.48 -1.36
CA GLY A 90 17.08 23.04 -1.48
C GLY A 90 16.95 24.43 -0.82
N LYS A 91 15.73 24.92 -0.73
CA LYS A 91 15.44 26.25 -0.15
C LYS A 91 15.84 26.40 1.33
N ASN A 92 15.95 25.29 2.06
CA ASN A 92 16.29 25.24 3.47
C ASN A 92 17.55 24.38 3.67
N PRO A 93 18.74 24.95 3.47
CA PRO A 93 20.00 24.24 3.66
C PRO A 93 20.16 23.80 5.12
N MET A 94 20.32 22.50 5.33
CA MET A 94 20.34 21.91 6.67
C MET A 94 21.49 20.93 6.81
N ILE A 95 22.15 20.96 7.95
CA ILE A 95 23.11 19.95 8.38
C ILE A 95 22.54 19.17 9.55
N THR A 96 22.88 17.89 9.64
CA THR A 96 22.51 17.02 10.75
C THR A 96 23.75 16.54 11.49
N THR A 97 23.65 16.46 12.81
CA THR A 97 24.71 15.93 13.68
C THR A 97 24.08 15.29 14.91
N GLU A 98 24.90 14.61 15.72
CA GLU A 98 24.52 14.12 17.04
C GLU A 98 25.27 14.88 18.12
N ALA A 99 24.55 15.44 19.09
CA ALA A 99 25.16 16.05 20.27
C ALA A 99 25.44 14.97 21.32
N PRO A 100 26.45 15.15 22.18
CA PRO A 100 26.71 14.23 23.28
C PRO A 100 25.53 14.11 24.26
N SER A 101 24.85 15.21 24.53
CA SER A 101 23.60 15.28 25.28
C SER A 101 22.84 16.56 24.96
N ARG A 102 21.57 16.60 25.33
CA ARG A 102 20.75 17.80 25.17
C ARG A 102 21.20 18.96 26.05
N GLU A 103 21.67 18.66 27.26
CA GLU A 103 22.20 19.62 28.20
C GLU A 103 23.48 20.28 27.65
N SER A 104 24.42 19.45 27.17
CA SER A 104 25.67 19.90 26.56
C SER A 104 25.43 20.78 25.32
N LEU A 105 24.43 20.44 24.49
CA LEU A 105 24.04 21.30 23.39
C LEU A 105 23.49 22.64 23.88
N GLY A 106 22.64 22.61 24.91
CA GLY A 106 22.07 23.83 25.51
C GLY A 106 23.12 24.75 26.08
N GLU A 107 24.05 24.22 26.87
CA GLU A 107 25.17 24.97 27.46
C GLU A 107 26.05 25.58 26.37
N PHE A 108 26.39 24.80 25.36
CA PHE A 108 27.20 25.29 24.23
C PHE A 108 26.49 26.45 23.50
N LEU A 109 25.23 26.28 23.12
CA LEU A 109 24.49 27.31 22.38
C LEU A 109 24.26 28.57 23.23
N GLN A 110 24.06 28.42 24.54
CA GLN A 110 23.94 29.56 25.44
C GLN A 110 25.26 30.33 25.53
N LYS A 111 26.36 29.62 25.68
CA LYS A 111 27.72 30.24 25.70
C LYS A 111 28.00 31.00 24.40
N GLU A 112 27.76 30.38 23.23
CA GLU A 112 27.99 31.05 21.94
C GLU A 112 27.07 32.25 21.72
N ARG A 113 25.87 32.25 22.33
CA ARG A 113 24.96 33.40 22.33
C ARG A 113 25.51 34.56 23.22
N ASP A 114 26.01 34.22 24.39
CA ASP A 114 26.60 35.23 25.33
C ASP A 114 27.87 35.86 24.74
N GLU A 115 28.62 35.10 23.94
CA GLU A 115 29.80 35.59 23.20
C GLU A 115 29.44 36.29 21.86
N ALA A 116 28.15 36.44 21.56
CA ALA A 116 27.62 37.07 20.33
C ALA A 116 28.02 36.37 19.02
N HIS A 117 28.42 35.08 19.07
CA HIS A 117 28.71 34.25 17.89
C HIS A 117 27.46 33.63 17.29
N PHE A 118 26.42 33.45 18.09
CA PHE A 118 25.17 32.83 17.67
C PHE A 118 23.95 33.70 17.98
N ASP A 119 23.26 34.14 16.94
CA ASP A 119 22.02 34.93 17.00
C ASP A 119 20.79 34.16 16.59
N GLY A 120 20.92 32.85 16.29
CA GLY A 120 19.87 32.00 15.74
C GLY A 120 18.82 31.57 16.74
N ALA A 121 17.70 31.06 16.21
CA ALA A 121 16.67 30.46 17.02
C ALA A 121 17.06 29.06 17.49
N VAL A 122 16.73 28.73 18.73
CA VAL A 122 16.89 27.36 19.28
C VAL A 122 15.52 26.80 19.60
N SER A 123 15.26 25.59 19.13
CA SER A 123 14.04 24.85 19.41
C SER A 123 14.39 23.44 19.88
N TYR A 124 13.57 22.90 20.76
CA TYR A 124 13.71 21.51 21.21
C TYR A 124 12.43 20.78 20.89
N GLU A 125 12.54 19.74 20.07
CA GLU A 125 11.40 18.98 19.57
C GLU A 125 11.55 17.49 19.87
N LYS A 126 10.46 16.74 19.79
CA LYS A 126 10.52 15.28 19.77
C LYS A 126 10.67 14.82 18.34
N LYS A 127 11.57 13.89 18.11
CA LYS A 127 11.73 13.29 16.79
C LYS A 127 10.47 12.50 16.43
N LYS A 128 9.86 12.86 15.32
CA LYS A 128 8.70 12.13 14.81
C LYS A 128 9.17 10.82 14.22
N ASP A 129 8.78 9.72 14.85
CA ASP A 129 8.98 8.39 14.28
C ASP A 129 7.96 8.14 13.16
N TYR A 130 8.30 8.63 11.97
CA TYR A 130 7.47 8.43 10.77
C TYR A 130 7.27 6.95 10.43
N PHE A 131 8.25 6.09 10.76
CA PHE A 131 8.13 4.66 10.52
C PHE A 131 7.02 4.05 11.35
N SER A 132 6.96 4.35 12.64
CA SER A 132 5.87 3.90 13.52
C SER A 132 4.51 4.42 13.06
N VAL A 133 4.43 5.69 12.69
CA VAL A 133 3.19 6.30 12.20
C VAL A 133 2.70 5.62 10.91
N ILE A 134 3.60 5.39 9.95
CA ILE A 134 3.28 4.70 8.70
C ILE A 134 2.88 3.26 8.98
N LEU A 135 3.63 2.54 9.82
CA LEU A 135 3.36 1.15 10.16
C LEU A 135 1.95 0.99 10.76
N TRP A 136 1.61 1.80 11.76
CA TRP A 136 0.30 1.73 12.43
C TRP A 136 -0.87 2.15 11.53
N ASN A 137 -0.65 3.03 10.56
CA ASN A 137 -1.70 3.44 9.62
C ASN A 137 -1.83 2.48 8.42
N VAL A 138 -0.73 1.93 7.92
CA VAL A 138 -0.73 1.06 6.73
C VAL A 138 -1.02 -0.40 7.09
N LEU A 139 -0.56 -0.87 8.25
CA LEU A 139 -0.72 -2.26 8.69
C LEU A 139 -2.18 -2.73 8.72
N PRO A 140 -3.16 -1.97 9.24
CA PRO A 140 -4.57 -2.38 9.21
C PRO A 140 -5.10 -2.50 7.77
N ILE A 141 -4.68 -1.62 6.88
CA ILE A 141 -5.10 -1.63 5.46
C ILE A 141 -4.54 -2.88 4.77
N VAL A 142 -3.26 -3.18 4.96
CA VAL A 142 -2.62 -4.37 4.41
C VAL A 142 -3.26 -5.64 4.95
N PHE A 143 -3.58 -5.67 6.25
CA PHE A 143 -4.28 -6.78 6.89
C PHE A 143 -5.67 -6.98 6.29
N LEU A 144 -6.45 -5.92 6.09
CA LEU A 144 -7.79 -5.96 5.48
C LEU A 144 -7.73 -6.46 4.04
N ILE A 145 -6.76 -6.00 3.26
CA ILE A 145 -6.53 -6.47 1.88
C ILE A 145 -6.14 -7.96 1.88
N GLY A 146 -5.25 -8.37 2.78
CA GLY A 146 -4.84 -9.77 2.93
C GLY A 146 -6.02 -10.67 3.30
N LEU A 147 -6.84 -10.23 4.24
CA LEU A 147 -8.06 -10.92 4.66
C LEU A 147 -9.07 -11.03 3.51
N TRP A 148 -9.27 -9.91 2.79
CA TRP A 148 -10.11 -9.89 1.59
C TRP A 148 -9.63 -10.86 0.52
N MET A 149 -8.33 -10.86 0.23
CA MET A 149 -7.73 -11.81 -0.72
C MET A 149 -7.90 -13.26 -0.27
N PHE A 150 -7.73 -13.53 1.02
CA PHE A 150 -7.93 -14.86 1.59
C PHE A 150 -9.37 -15.35 1.38
N PHE A 151 -10.36 -14.52 1.69
CA PHE A 151 -11.78 -14.86 1.46
C PHE A 151 -12.09 -15.02 -0.03
N MET A 152 -11.63 -14.11 -0.87
CA MET A 152 -11.83 -14.20 -2.32
C MET A 152 -11.21 -15.47 -2.92
N ARG A 153 -10.00 -15.83 -2.47
CA ARG A 153 -9.34 -17.07 -2.91
C ARG A 153 -10.08 -18.31 -2.44
N ARG A 154 -10.63 -18.29 -1.24
CA ARG A 154 -11.41 -19.38 -0.69
C ARG A 154 -12.77 -19.51 -1.42
N MET A 155 -13.37 -18.40 -1.80
CA MET A 155 -14.62 -18.37 -2.58
C MET A 155 -14.41 -18.73 -4.04
N SER A 156 -13.28 -18.36 -4.64
CA SER A 156 -12.99 -18.56 -6.07
C SER A 156 -12.27 -19.90 -6.38
N GLY A 157 -11.58 -20.49 -5.39
CA GLY A 157 -10.72 -21.67 -5.59
C GLY A 157 -11.28 -22.97 -5.07
N GLY A 158 -12.46 -22.99 -4.48
CA GLY A 158 -13.07 -24.20 -3.95
C GLY A 158 -14.19 -24.71 -4.85
N GLY A 159 -13.91 -25.72 -5.64
CA GLY A 159 -14.94 -26.60 -6.23
C GLY A 159 -15.73 -27.34 -5.13
N GLY A 160 -16.27 -26.63 -4.15
CA GLY A 160 -17.05 -27.20 -3.08
C GLY A 160 -18.00 -26.18 -2.48
N SER A 161 -19.26 -26.36 -2.70
CA SER A 161 -20.42 -25.90 -1.91
C SER A 161 -20.78 -24.42 -1.85
N ALA A 162 -19.89 -23.46 -2.02
CA ALA A 162 -20.27 -22.04 -1.98
C ALA A 162 -20.88 -21.54 -3.32
N GLY A 163 -20.65 -22.25 -4.41
CA GLY A 163 -21.33 -21.99 -5.69
C GLY A 163 -22.84 -22.34 -5.69
N ASN A 164 -23.31 -23.06 -4.68
CA ASN A 164 -24.69 -23.48 -4.57
C ASN A 164 -25.63 -22.49 -3.91
N VAL A 165 -25.11 -21.43 -3.26
CA VAL A 165 -25.99 -20.44 -2.61
C VAL A 165 -26.79 -19.64 -3.63
N PHE A 166 -26.25 -19.45 -4.84
CA PHE A 166 -26.98 -18.81 -5.96
C PHE A 166 -27.66 -19.78 -6.90
N SER A 167 -27.54 -21.10 -6.67
CA SER A 167 -28.22 -22.12 -7.49
C SER A 167 -29.57 -22.56 -6.93
N VAL A 168 -30.02 -21.96 -5.84
CA VAL A 168 -31.34 -22.28 -5.21
C VAL A 168 -32.52 -21.96 -6.12
N GLY A 169 -32.34 -21.20 -7.21
CA GLY A 169 -33.38 -20.91 -8.20
C GLY A 169 -33.32 -21.74 -9.50
N LYS A 170 -32.28 -22.56 -9.67
CA LYS A 170 -32.25 -23.47 -10.81
C LYS A 170 -32.91 -24.79 -10.43
N SER A 171 -34.24 -24.87 -10.60
CA SER A 171 -34.92 -26.16 -10.64
C SER A 171 -34.18 -27.01 -11.68
N LYS A 172 -33.68 -28.17 -11.24
CA LYS A 172 -33.21 -29.21 -12.17
C LYS A 172 -34.40 -29.73 -12.93
N ALA A 173 -34.92 -28.96 -13.88
CA ALA A 173 -35.78 -29.48 -14.89
C ALA A 173 -34.91 -30.48 -15.67
N GLN A 174 -35.02 -31.77 -15.33
CA GLN A 174 -34.52 -32.82 -16.21
C GLN A 174 -35.36 -32.71 -17.48
N LEU A 175 -34.71 -32.24 -18.55
CA LEU A 175 -35.23 -32.44 -19.85
C LEU A 175 -35.35 -33.96 -20.00
N PHE A 176 -36.56 -34.48 -20.01
CA PHE A 176 -36.81 -35.82 -20.51
C PHE A 176 -36.45 -35.81 -22.00
N GLU A 177 -35.19 -36.17 -22.29
CA GLU A 177 -34.84 -36.48 -23.67
C GLU A 177 -35.72 -37.67 -24.10
N LYS A 178 -36.57 -37.39 -25.09
CA LYS A 178 -37.49 -38.31 -25.76
C LYS A 178 -36.72 -39.41 -26.51
N GLY A 179 -35.57 -39.87 -25.98
CA GLY A 179 -34.71 -40.86 -26.58
C GLY A 179 -34.44 -42.09 -25.70
N GLY A 180 -34.81 -42.05 -24.41
CA GLY A 180 -34.70 -43.17 -23.49
C GLY A 180 -36.08 -43.79 -23.19
N SER A 181 -36.93 -43.83 -24.15
CA SER A 181 -38.24 -44.48 -23.95
C SER A 181 -38.00 -45.96 -23.71
N ILE A 182 -38.30 -46.42 -22.51
CA ILE A 182 -38.71 -47.76 -22.27
C ILE A 182 -39.86 -47.91 -23.22
N LYS A 183 -39.68 -48.62 -24.35
CA LYS A 183 -40.72 -48.94 -25.30
C LYS A 183 -41.61 -50.01 -24.66
N VAL A 184 -42.42 -49.56 -23.72
CA VAL A 184 -43.54 -50.46 -23.25
C VAL A 184 -44.54 -50.48 -24.33
N THR A 185 -44.66 -51.62 -24.93
CA THR A 185 -45.68 -51.90 -25.96
C THR A 185 -46.84 -52.62 -25.30
N PHE A 186 -48.02 -52.62 -25.95
CA PHE A 186 -49.21 -53.40 -25.47
C PHE A 186 -48.89 -54.88 -25.30
N LYS A 187 -47.86 -55.40 -25.91
CA LYS A 187 -47.37 -56.77 -25.73
C LYS A 187 -46.79 -57.07 -24.36
N ASP A 188 -46.30 -56.04 -23.67
CA ASP A 188 -45.65 -56.16 -22.35
C ASP A 188 -46.68 -56.14 -21.20
N VAL A 189 -47.92 -55.86 -21.48
CA VAL A 189 -49.00 -55.87 -20.50
C VAL A 189 -49.61 -57.31 -20.40
N ALA A 190 -49.36 -57.92 -19.23
CA ALA A 190 -49.90 -59.23 -18.95
C ALA A 190 -51.38 -59.15 -18.61
N GLY A 191 -52.21 -59.99 -19.25
CA GLY A 191 -53.66 -60.12 -19.00
C GLY A 191 -54.57 -59.32 -19.98
N LEU A 192 -55.85 -59.64 -19.98
CA LEU A 192 -56.93 -58.98 -20.75
C LEU A 192 -56.72 -58.98 -22.28
N ALA A 193 -56.64 -60.15 -22.88
CA ALA A 193 -56.51 -60.32 -24.34
C ALA A 193 -57.60 -59.63 -25.13
N GLU A 194 -58.84 -59.66 -24.64
CA GLU A 194 -59.99 -59.03 -25.25
C GLU A 194 -59.93 -57.50 -25.26
N ALA A 195 -59.51 -56.88 -24.16
CA ALA A 195 -59.37 -55.42 -24.07
C ALA A 195 -58.22 -54.88 -24.94
N LYS A 196 -57.17 -55.67 -25.19
CA LYS A 196 -56.11 -55.30 -26.13
C LYS A 196 -56.59 -55.23 -27.58
N GLN A 197 -57.47 -56.04 -27.95
CA GLN A 197 -58.00 -56.08 -29.29
C GLN A 197 -58.94 -54.92 -29.60
N GLU A 198 -59.72 -54.44 -28.61
CA GLU A 198 -60.54 -53.23 -28.71
C GLU A 198 -59.77 -51.92 -28.81
N ILE A 199 -58.48 -51.86 -28.29
CA ILE A 199 -57.66 -50.66 -28.33
C ILE A 199 -56.84 -50.63 -29.63
N GLU A 200 -56.60 -51.75 -30.29
CA GLU A 200 -55.87 -51.83 -31.57
C GLU A 200 -56.74 -51.59 -32.81
N GLU A 201 -58.07 -51.59 -32.67
CA GLU A 201 -58.99 -51.18 -33.73
C GLU A 201 -59.18 -49.64 -33.74
#